data_e3a9b83b6a0e098fb865b600da583ef3
#
_entry.id   e3a9b83b6a0e098fb865b600da583ef3
#
_cell.length_a   1.000
_cell.length_b   1.000
_cell.length_c   1.000
_cell.angle_alpha   90.00
_cell.angle_beta   90.00
_cell.angle_gamma   90.00
#
_symmetry.space_group_name_H-M   'P 1'
#
loop_
_entity.id
_entity.type
_entity.pdbx_description
1 polymer ?
#
loop_
_entity_poly.entity_id
_entity_poly.type
_entity_poly.pdbx_seq_one_letter_code
_entity_poly.pdbx_strand_id
1 'polypeptide(L)'
;MSAIAGINGDVWTSTSPSTALGSSESCTDSGNHINYFTATHQAWDPTQTLTVQNSPNGSTGWATVTDYVFYWPVGEIVFNTARSVGTNNFTRISAGSYFTLSALDGAHAWKMSVKGMTKDVTPFQASGSWAVNLATIKSMTFSVDCFRQDGRILTEMGTTNISGGIILCQLWWDEANGKRWQFYALPTGISQNIVANDVDKQSINMQASGPVYIITSNTFSTTTVIQE
;
A
#
# COMPACT_ATOMS: atom_id res chain seq x y z
N MET A 1 8.95 22.59 -15.68
CA MET A 1 8.70 21.70 -14.53
C MET A 1 9.61 22.17 -13.41
N SER A 2 9.06 22.67 -12.31
CA SER A 2 9.86 22.99 -11.11
C SER A 2 10.33 21.68 -10.49
N ALA A 3 11.63 21.56 -10.29
CA ALA A 3 12.17 20.48 -9.47
C ALA A 3 11.65 20.65 -8.04
N ILE A 4 10.87 19.70 -7.56
CA ILE A 4 10.46 19.68 -6.16
C ILE A 4 11.67 19.13 -5.40
N ALA A 5 12.31 19.99 -4.59
CA ALA A 5 13.30 19.54 -3.66
C ALA A 5 12.58 18.63 -2.64
N GLY A 6 13.02 17.38 -2.50
CA GLY A 6 12.49 16.43 -1.52
C GLY A 6 12.90 16.82 -0.10
N ILE A 7 12.36 17.94 0.38
CA ILE A 7 12.73 18.52 1.70
C ILE A 7 12.08 17.72 2.84
N ASN A 8 11.04 16.93 2.57
CA ASN A 8 10.30 16.15 3.57
C ASN A 8 9.94 14.75 3.05
N GLY A 9 10.90 14.09 2.40
CA GLY A 9 10.73 12.70 1.99
C GLY A 9 11.03 11.77 3.15
N ASP A 10 10.14 10.83 3.43
CA ASP A 10 10.32 9.82 4.46
C ASP A 10 9.92 8.44 3.96
N VAL A 11 10.33 7.40 4.67
CA VAL A 11 9.97 6.02 4.42
C VAL A 11 9.34 5.45 5.67
N TRP A 12 8.10 4.99 5.54
CA TRP A 12 7.39 4.33 6.62
C TRP A 12 7.16 2.86 6.26
N THR A 13 7.33 1.99 7.22
CA THR A 13 7.09 0.56 7.06
C THR A 13 6.17 0.03 8.16
N SER A 14 5.41 -1.01 7.84
CA SER A 14 4.64 -1.70 8.86
C SER A 14 5.55 -2.42 9.84
N THR A 15 5.11 -2.45 11.08
CA THR A 15 5.69 -3.34 12.10
C THR A 15 4.89 -4.65 12.11
N SER A 16 5.58 -5.78 12.17
CA SER A 16 4.97 -7.09 12.34
C SER A 16 4.95 -7.46 13.83
N PRO A 17 3.91 -8.16 14.33
CA PRO A 17 2.71 -8.64 13.64
C PRO A 17 1.62 -7.56 13.50
N SER A 18 0.60 -7.85 12.68
CA SER A 18 -0.60 -7.03 12.61
C SER A 18 -1.39 -7.10 13.92
N THR A 19 -2.08 -6.01 14.25
CA THR A 19 -2.89 -5.89 15.45
C THR A 19 -4.36 -6.12 15.11
N ALA A 20 -5.03 -7.00 15.87
CA ALA A 20 -6.46 -7.21 15.73
C ALA A 20 -7.24 -5.95 16.10
N LEU A 21 -8.30 -5.65 15.34
CA LEU A 21 -9.20 -4.54 15.62
C LEU A 21 -9.93 -4.78 16.95
N GLY A 22 -9.68 -3.92 17.93
CA GLY A 22 -10.28 -4.05 19.26
C GLY A 22 -11.74 -3.59 19.35
N SER A 23 -12.15 -2.71 18.43
CA SER A 23 -13.53 -2.21 18.33
C SER A 23 -13.83 -1.89 16.86
N SER A 24 -15.12 -1.88 16.49
CA SER A 24 -15.50 -1.55 15.10
C SER A 24 -15.03 -0.16 14.70
N GLU A 25 -14.54 -0.04 13.45
CA GLU A 25 -14.07 1.20 12.85
C GLU A 25 -15.08 1.71 11.82
N SER A 26 -15.53 2.96 11.99
CA SER A 26 -16.41 3.61 11.03
C SER A 26 -15.67 3.96 9.74
N CYS A 27 -16.38 3.85 8.62
CA CYS A 27 -15.87 4.27 7.33
C CYS A 27 -16.56 5.56 6.88
N THR A 28 -15.80 6.43 6.21
CA THR A 28 -16.29 7.69 5.65
C THR A 28 -16.66 7.50 4.19
N ASP A 29 -17.87 7.91 3.81
CA ASP A 29 -18.30 7.94 2.42
C ASP A 29 -17.56 9.02 1.64
N SER A 30 -17.11 8.72 0.44
CA SER A 30 -16.53 9.70 -0.49
C SER A 30 -17.56 10.68 -1.09
N GLY A 31 -18.84 10.48 -0.78
CA GLY A 31 -19.96 11.26 -1.31
C GLY A 31 -20.68 10.64 -2.49
N ASN A 32 -20.21 9.50 -2.99
CA ASN A 32 -20.86 8.77 -4.11
C ASN A 32 -21.63 7.52 -3.64
N HIS A 33 -21.60 7.21 -2.35
CA HIS A 33 -22.22 6.03 -1.73
C HIS A 33 -21.73 4.68 -2.30
N ILE A 34 -20.58 4.69 -2.97
CA ILE A 34 -19.91 3.50 -3.52
C ILE A 34 -18.57 3.30 -2.81
N ASN A 35 -17.78 4.37 -2.68
CA ASN A 35 -16.45 4.34 -2.12
C ASN A 35 -16.46 4.83 -0.68
N TYR A 36 -15.97 4.00 0.23
CA TYR A 36 -15.85 4.29 1.65
C TYR A 36 -14.43 4.08 2.10
N PHE A 37 -13.92 4.94 2.94
CA PHE A 37 -12.56 4.87 3.48
C PHE A 37 -12.58 4.68 4.98
N THR A 38 -11.70 3.83 5.48
CA THR A 38 -11.50 3.65 6.92
C THR A 38 -11.01 4.96 7.56
N ALA A 39 -11.59 5.30 8.71
CA ALA A 39 -11.36 6.61 9.32
C ALA A 39 -10.00 6.71 10.02
N THR A 40 -9.50 5.63 10.60
CA THR A 40 -8.32 5.63 11.47
C THR A 40 -7.20 4.77 10.91
N HIS A 41 -7.49 3.52 10.55
CA HIS A 41 -6.49 2.57 10.09
C HIS A 41 -6.54 2.39 8.58
N GLN A 42 -5.40 2.57 7.91
CA GLN A 42 -5.32 2.50 6.45
C GLN A 42 -4.59 1.25 5.96
N ALA A 43 -3.77 0.69 6.82
CA ALA A 43 -2.87 -0.42 6.51
C ALA A 43 -3.47 -1.73 7.04
N TRP A 44 -4.30 -2.38 6.28
CA TRP A 44 -4.98 -3.61 6.71
C TRP A 44 -4.21 -4.86 6.29
N ASP A 45 -4.25 -5.89 7.11
CA ASP A 45 -3.56 -7.16 6.85
C ASP A 45 -4.39 -8.07 5.92
N PRO A 46 -3.95 -8.28 4.66
CA PRO A 46 -4.69 -9.07 3.69
C PRO A 46 -4.69 -10.57 3.99
N THR A 47 -3.88 -11.03 4.95
CA THR A 47 -3.85 -12.43 5.37
C THR A 47 -4.92 -12.77 6.41
N GLN A 48 -5.57 -11.75 6.97
CA GLN A 48 -6.59 -11.87 8.00
C GLN A 48 -8.00 -11.70 7.43
N THR A 49 -8.97 -12.29 8.09
CA THR A 49 -10.38 -12.14 7.70
C THR A 49 -10.88 -10.74 8.04
N LEU A 50 -11.49 -10.06 7.06
CA LEU A 50 -12.14 -8.78 7.23
C LEU A 50 -13.66 -8.94 7.23
N THR A 51 -14.34 -8.23 8.14
CA THR A 51 -15.81 -8.20 8.17
C THR A 51 -16.32 -6.77 8.03
N VAL A 52 -17.02 -6.51 6.93
CA VAL A 52 -17.66 -5.22 6.65
C VAL A 52 -19.15 -5.31 6.97
N GLN A 53 -19.69 -4.28 7.60
CA GLN A 53 -21.09 -4.17 7.95
C GLN A 53 -21.69 -2.85 7.52
N ASN A 54 -22.95 -2.88 7.14
CA ASN A 54 -23.74 -1.70 6.83
C ASN A 54 -24.91 -1.53 7.80
N SER A 55 -25.34 -0.28 8.00
CA SER A 55 -26.48 0.09 8.85
C SER A 55 -27.29 1.21 8.20
N PRO A 56 -28.61 1.25 8.41
CA PRO A 56 -29.47 2.34 7.92
C PRO A 56 -29.28 3.66 8.70
N ASN A 57 -28.85 3.60 9.96
CA ASN A 57 -28.78 4.75 10.85
C ASN A 57 -27.44 4.94 11.58
N GLY A 58 -26.47 4.06 11.31
CA GLY A 58 -25.14 4.14 11.94
C GLY A 58 -25.07 3.73 13.42
N SER A 59 -26.20 3.40 14.03
CA SER A 59 -26.29 3.03 15.45
C SER A 59 -26.72 1.60 15.67
N THR A 60 -27.74 1.17 14.96
CA THR A 60 -28.36 -0.17 15.08
C THR A 60 -28.59 -0.81 13.72
N GLY A 61 -29.02 -2.07 13.69
CA GLY A 61 -29.33 -2.75 12.42
C GLY A 61 -28.11 -3.05 11.56
N TRP A 62 -26.94 -3.26 12.17
CA TRP A 62 -25.71 -3.63 11.46
C TRP A 62 -25.84 -5.03 10.88
N ALA A 63 -25.66 -5.12 9.56
CA ALA A 63 -25.68 -6.38 8.81
C ALA A 63 -24.36 -6.56 8.04
N THR A 64 -23.83 -7.78 8.08
CA THR A 64 -22.64 -8.14 7.30
C THR A 64 -22.96 -8.12 5.81
N VAL A 65 -22.05 -7.57 5.02
CA VAL A 65 -22.15 -7.44 3.56
C VAL A 65 -20.95 -8.09 2.89
N THR A 66 -21.13 -8.54 1.66
CA THR A 66 -20.10 -9.26 0.88
C THR A 66 -19.97 -8.76 -0.55
N ASP A 67 -20.78 -7.80 -0.96
CA ASP A 67 -20.84 -7.25 -2.33
C ASP A 67 -19.89 -6.05 -2.52
N TYR A 68 -18.65 -6.20 -2.09
CA TYR A 68 -17.63 -5.16 -2.17
C TYR A 68 -16.27 -5.73 -2.57
N VAL A 69 -15.40 -4.84 -3.03
CA VAL A 69 -13.96 -5.04 -3.16
C VAL A 69 -13.26 -4.22 -2.07
N PHE A 70 -12.29 -4.80 -1.41
CA PHE A 70 -11.50 -4.11 -0.39
C PHE A 70 -10.07 -3.89 -0.87
N TYR A 71 -9.64 -2.64 -0.89
CA TYR A 71 -8.29 -2.25 -1.24
C TYR A 71 -7.43 -2.14 0.02
N TRP A 72 -6.83 -3.25 0.39
CA TRP A 72 -6.13 -3.48 1.65
C TRP A 72 -5.07 -2.44 2.02
N PRO A 73 -4.17 -2.01 1.08
CA PRO A 73 -3.13 -1.05 1.43
C PRO A 73 -3.67 0.30 1.87
N VAL A 74 -4.83 0.71 1.37
CA VAL A 74 -5.38 2.06 1.57
C VAL A 74 -6.65 2.09 2.42
N GLY A 75 -7.18 0.94 2.80
CA GLY A 75 -8.40 0.83 3.60
C GLY A 75 -9.64 1.36 2.87
N GLU A 76 -9.71 1.18 1.54
CA GLU A 76 -10.85 1.58 0.73
C GLU A 76 -11.78 0.39 0.49
N ILE A 77 -13.07 0.62 0.72
CA ILE A 77 -14.15 -0.30 0.39
C ILE A 77 -14.87 0.24 -0.84
N VAL A 78 -14.96 -0.55 -1.90
CA VAL A 78 -15.71 -0.19 -3.10
C VAL A 78 -16.86 -1.16 -3.27
N PHE A 79 -18.08 -0.69 -3.12
CA PHE A 79 -19.28 -1.50 -3.29
C PHE A 79 -19.63 -1.70 -4.76
N ASN A 80 -20.11 -2.86 -5.13
CA ASN A 80 -20.57 -3.16 -6.49
C ASN A 80 -21.81 -2.33 -6.89
N THR A 81 -22.60 -1.90 -5.89
CA THR A 81 -23.76 -1.04 -6.07
C THR A 81 -23.80 0.06 -5.04
N ALA A 82 -24.23 1.26 -5.43
CA ALA A 82 -24.34 2.39 -4.53
C ALA A 82 -25.26 2.09 -3.34
N ARG A 83 -24.86 2.54 -2.15
CA ARG A 83 -25.64 2.39 -0.93
C ARG A 83 -26.76 3.44 -0.87
N SER A 84 -27.94 3.02 -0.44
CA SER A 84 -29.09 3.92 -0.36
C SER A 84 -29.09 4.70 0.95
N VAL A 85 -29.23 6.01 0.86
CA VAL A 85 -29.34 6.89 2.03
C VAL A 85 -30.53 6.48 2.90
N GLY A 86 -30.32 6.38 4.21
CA GLY A 86 -31.34 5.99 5.18
C GLY A 86 -31.68 4.49 5.19
N THR A 87 -31.00 3.68 4.37
CA THR A 87 -31.23 2.23 4.32
C THR A 87 -29.96 1.43 4.69
N ASN A 88 -28.82 1.78 4.13
CA ASN A 88 -27.56 1.05 4.33
C ASN A 88 -26.30 1.87 4.01
N ASN A 89 -26.37 3.19 4.15
CA ASN A 89 -25.27 4.10 3.79
C ASN A 89 -24.22 4.30 4.89
N PHE A 90 -24.44 3.77 6.09
CA PHE A 90 -23.41 3.75 7.12
C PHE A 90 -22.62 2.45 7.02
N THR A 91 -21.29 2.57 6.94
CA THR A 91 -20.38 1.44 6.76
C THR A 91 -19.36 1.42 7.87
N ARG A 92 -19.03 0.22 8.35
CA ARG A 92 -17.94 -0.01 9.31
C ARG A 92 -17.21 -1.31 9.03
N ILE A 93 -15.98 -1.41 9.49
CA ILE A 93 -15.28 -2.68 9.67
C ILE A 93 -15.54 -3.13 11.11
N SER A 94 -16.10 -4.32 11.27
CA SER A 94 -16.41 -4.89 12.59
C SER A 94 -15.37 -5.88 13.09
N ALA A 95 -14.58 -6.47 12.17
CA ALA A 95 -13.45 -7.35 12.49
C ALA A 95 -12.41 -7.26 11.38
N GLY A 96 -11.15 -7.40 11.75
CA GLY A 96 -9.99 -7.37 10.87
C GLY A 96 -8.73 -7.17 11.68
N SER A 97 -7.60 -7.11 10.99
CA SER A 97 -6.31 -6.74 11.59
C SER A 97 -5.62 -5.69 10.73
N TYR A 98 -4.91 -4.79 11.37
CA TYR A 98 -4.20 -3.69 10.70
C TYR A 98 -2.74 -3.66 11.12
N PHE A 99 -1.91 -3.08 10.27
CA PHE A 99 -0.51 -2.85 10.56
C PHE A 99 -0.31 -1.47 11.18
N THR A 100 0.50 -1.40 12.23
CA THR A 100 1.03 -0.14 12.73
C THR A 100 2.19 0.27 11.84
N LEU A 101 2.21 1.52 11.43
CA LEU A 101 3.27 2.09 10.61
C LEU A 101 4.21 2.92 11.48
N SER A 102 5.50 2.84 11.19
CA SER A 102 6.50 3.72 11.79
C SER A 102 7.54 4.13 10.76
N ALA A 103 8.09 5.31 10.94
CA ALA A 103 9.19 5.79 10.12
C ALA A 103 10.39 4.82 10.22
N LEU A 104 11.05 4.62 9.10
CA LEU A 104 12.28 3.86 9.03
C LEU A 104 13.44 4.78 9.45
N ASP A 105 13.90 4.58 10.68
CA ASP A 105 14.96 5.40 11.25
C ASP A 105 16.22 5.40 10.38
N GLY A 106 16.78 6.59 10.17
CA GLY A 106 17.97 6.78 9.37
C GLY A 106 17.79 6.68 7.86
N ALA A 107 16.55 6.47 7.36
CA ALA A 107 16.28 6.58 5.93
C ALA A 107 16.58 7.99 5.44
N HIS A 108 17.43 8.10 4.40
CA HIS A 108 17.84 9.39 3.87
C HIS A 108 17.67 9.48 2.35
N ALA A 109 17.46 8.34 1.68
CA ALA A 109 17.17 8.29 0.26
C ALA A 109 16.33 7.05 -0.10
N TRP A 110 15.49 7.19 -1.09
CA TRP A 110 14.81 6.05 -1.71
C TRP A 110 14.78 6.19 -3.22
N LYS A 111 14.76 5.06 -3.90
CA LYS A 111 14.71 4.98 -5.35
C LYS A 111 13.69 3.95 -5.76
N MET A 112 12.88 4.27 -6.75
CA MET A 112 11.83 3.41 -7.28
C MET A 112 12.03 3.19 -8.78
N SER A 113 11.77 1.98 -9.25
CA SER A 113 11.79 1.61 -10.66
C SER A 113 10.53 0.82 -10.99
N VAL A 114 9.75 1.32 -11.94
CA VAL A 114 8.58 0.63 -12.49
C VAL A 114 8.94 0.09 -13.86
N LYS A 115 8.71 -1.21 -14.09
CA LYS A 115 8.99 -1.89 -15.36
C LYS A 115 7.71 -2.53 -15.88
N GLY A 116 7.39 -2.28 -17.15
CA GLY A 116 6.42 -3.06 -17.91
C GLY A 116 7.15 -4.11 -18.74
N MET A 117 6.66 -5.35 -18.70
CA MET A 117 7.13 -6.41 -19.60
C MET A 117 6.20 -6.47 -20.79
N THR A 118 6.76 -6.62 -21.98
CA THR A 118 6.01 -6.84 -23.22
C THR A 118 6.34 -8.21 -23.79
N LYS A 119 5.33 -8.87 -24.33
CA LYS A 119 5.51 -10.12 -25.08
C LYS A 119 5.20 -9.85 -26.55
N ASP A 120 6.11 -10.25 -27.44
CA ASP A 120 5.84 -10.25 -28.86
C ASP A 120 4.78 -11.32 -29.18
N VAL A 121 3.69 -10.88 -29.74
CA VAL A 121 2.55 -11.69 -30.16
C VAL A 121 2.29 -11.54 -31.66
N THR A 122 3.28 -11.12 -32.43
CA THR A 122 3.18 -10.95 -33.88
C THR A 122 2.75 -12.26 -34.53
N PRO A 123 1.58 -12.31 -35.20
CA PRO A 123 1.15 -13.54 -35.86
C PRO A 123 2.04 -13.86 -37.05
N PHE A 124 2.24 -15.15 -37.31
CA PHE A 124 3.12 -15.64 -38.37
C PHE A 124 2.74 -15.15 -39.80
N GLN A 125 1.50 -14.67 -39.96
CA GLN A 125 0.96 -14.10 -41.21
C GLN A 125 0.71 -12.60 -41.12
N ALA A 126 1.39 -11.88 -40.26
CA ALA A 126 1.27 -10.43 -40.20
C ALA A 126 1.69 -9.81 -41.54
N SER A 127 0.76 -9.13 -42.18
CA SER A 127 0.97 -8.48 -43.48
C SER A 127 1.72 -7.14 -43.40
N GLY A 128 2.38 -6.86 -42.27
CA GLY A 128 3.11 -5.60 -42.03
C GLY A 128 4.46 -5.82 -41.37
N SER A 129 5.35 -4.83 -41.49
CA SER A 129 6.71 -4.88 -40.94
C SER A 129 6.78 -4.54 -39.44
N TRP A 130 5.65 -4.43 -38.74
CA TRP A 130 5.58 -4.02 -37.35
C TRP A 130 5.32 -5.21 -36.42
N ALA A 131 6.14 -5.34 -35.39
CA ALA A 131 5.91 -6.30 -34.32
C ALA A 131 4.70 -5.87 -33.47
N VAL A 132 3.83 -6.82 -33.15
CA VAL A 132 2.72 -6.62 -32.21
C VAL A 132 3.15 -7.06 -30.82
N ASN A 133 3.23 -6.11 -29.90
CA ASN A 133 3.64 -6.35 -28.52
C ASN A 133 2.44 -6.23 -27.58
N LEU A 134 2.23 -7.23 -26.73
CA LEU A 134 1.25 -7.21 -25.66
C LEU A 134 1.95 -6.87 -24.35
N ALA A 135 1.47 -5.85 -23.64
CA ALA A 135 1.90 -5.59 -22.29
C ALA A 135 1.38 -6.71 -21.36
N THR A 136 2.27 -7.39 -20.66
CA THR A 136 1.90 -8.59 -19.89
C THR A 136 1.95 -8.38 -18.38
N ILE A 137 3.08 -7.93 -17.85
CA ILE A 137 3.31 -7.84 -16.41
C ILE A 137 3.94 -6.49 -16.11
N LYS A 138 3.42 -5.82 -15.11
CA LYS A 138 4.07 -4.67 -14.49
C LYS A 138 4.75 -5.12 -13.22
N SER A 139 5.96 -4.65 -12.98
CA SER A 139 6.67 -4.89 -11.73
C SER A 139 7.25 -3.60 -11.21
N MET A 140 7.25 -3.45 -9.90
CA MET A 140 7.87 -2.32 -9.24
C MET A 140 8.88 -2.83 -8.22
N THR A 141 10.09 -2.31 -8.33
CA THR A 141 11.16 -2.51 -7.35
C THR A 141 11.55 -1.18 -6.74
N PHE A 142 11.94 -1.19 -5.50
CA PHE A 142 12.45 -0.01 -4.84
C PHE A 142 13.59 -0.36 -3.89
N SER A 143 14.44 0.62 -3.63
CA SER A 143 15.51 0.53 -2.65
C SER A 143 15.45 1.72 -1.72
N VAL A 144 15.77 1.48 -0.47
CA VAL A 144 15.88 2.51 0.58
C VAL A 144 17.28 2.48 1.11
N ASP A 145 17.94 3.63 1.10
CA ASP A 145 19.25 3.80 1.70
C ASP A 145 19.07 4.44 3.08
N CYS A 146 19.62 3.80 4.11
CA CYS A 146 19.52 4.25 5.49
C CYS A 146 20.86 4.14 6.21
N PHE A 147 21.04 5.00 7.20
CA PHE A 147 22.08 4.80 8.20
C PHE A 147 21.63 3.69 9.14
N ARG A 148 22.54 2.76 9.45
CA ARG A 148 22.21 1.68 10.38
C ARG A 148 22.02 2.25 11.78
N GLN A 149 20.78 2.25 12.25
CA GLN A 149 20.46 2.63 13.62
C GLN A 149 19.91 1.46 14.44
N ASP A 150 19.12 0.60 13.85
CA ASP A 150 18.61 -0.61 14.51
C ASP A 150 18.54 -1.81 13.56
N GLY A 151 18.38 -2.98 14.12
CA GLY A 151 18.23 -4.23 13.37
C GLY A 151 16.78 -4.54 12.97
N ARG A 152 15.84 -3.59 13.07
CA ARG A 152 14.39 -3.86 12.90
C ARG A 152 14.06 -4.58 11.60
N ILE A 153 14.50 -4.05 10.46
CA ILE A 153 14.22 -4.69 9.17
C ILE A 153 14.94 -6.03 9.04
N LEU A 154 16.15 -6.15 9.57
CA LEU A 154 16.87 -7.44 9.64
C LEU A 154 16.11 -8.44 10.52
N THR A 155 15.53 -7.99 11.62
CA THR A 155 14.70 -8.84 12.50
C THR A 155 13.41 -9.24 11.79
N GLU A 156 12.74 -8.31 11.12
CA GLU A 156 11.53 -8.60 10.36
C GLU A 156 11.82 -9.52 9.17
N MET A 157 12.91 -9.34 8.44
CA MET A 157 13.35 -10.28 7.40
C MET A 157 13.72 -11.65 7.97
N GLY A 158 14.38 -11.70 9.12
CA GLY A 158 14.86 -12.94 9.73
C GLY A 158 13.75 -13.78 10.38
N THR A 159 12.72 -13.15 10.93
CA THR A 159 11.71 -13.85 11.73
C THR A 159 10.41 -14.12 11.00
N THR A 160 10.01 -13.24 10.06
CA THR A 160 8.65 -13.31 9.46
C THR A 160 8.67 -13.28 7.94
N ASN A 161 9.60 -12.58 7.33
CA ASN A 161 9.53 -12.21 5.92
C ASN A 161 10.36 -13.09 4.98
N ILE A 162 11.31 -13.86 5.46
CA ILE A 162 11.95 -14.92 4.65
C ILE A 162 10.93 -16.04 4.36
N SER A 163 9.91 -16.18 5.17
CA SER A 163 8.81 -17.13 4.95
C SER A 163 7.62 -16.57 4.16
N GLY A 164 7.74 -15.40 3.52
CA GLY A 164 6.69 -14.80 2.69
C GLY A 164 5.89 -13.69 3.37
N GLY A 165 6.42 -13.06 4.41
CA GLY A 165 5.79 -11.92 5.08
C GLY A 165 5.75 -10.70 4.19
N ILE A 166 4.56 -10.08 4.10
CA ILE A 166 4.31 -8.85 3.36
C ILE A 166 4.47 -7.67 4.30
N ILE A 167 5.25 -6.68 3.89
CA ILE A 167 5.42 -5.40 4.60
C ILE A 167 4.61 -4.34 3.87
N LEU A 168 3.81 -3.55 4.57
CA LEU A 168 3.26 -2.33 3.99
C LEU A 168 4.35 -1.26 3.98
N CYS A 169 4.54 -0.61 2.84
CA CYS A 169 5.49 0.48 2.67
C CYS A 169 4.79 1.75 2.24
N GLN A 170 5.24 2.87 2.80
CA GLN A 170 4.89 4.22 2.36
C GLN A 170 6.16 4.96 2.01
N LEU A 171 6.26 5.45 0.80
CA LEU A 171 7.34 6.30 0.32
C LEU A 171 6.80 7.72 0.16
N TRP A 172 7.17 8.59 1.08
CA TRP A 172 6.72 9.96 1.10
C TRP A 172 7.62 10.84 0.25
N TRP A 173 7.03 11.67 -0.61
CA TRP A 173 7.76 12.73 -1.32
C TRP A 173 7.35 14.13 -0.87
N ASP A 174 6.24 14.23 -0.12
CA ASP A 174 5.74 15.49 0.46
C ASP A 174 4.84 15.11 1.66
N GLU A 175 5.46 14.84 2.80
CA GLU A 175 4.76 14.40 4.01
C GLU A 175 3.80 15.47 4.53
N ALA A 176 4.20 16.76 4.45
CA ALA A 176 3.38 17.87 4.91
C ALA A 176 2.02 17.96 4.19
N ASN A 177 1.97 17.58 2.92
CA ASN A 177 0.75 17.55 2.11
C ASN A 177 0.14 16.14 1.95
N GLY A 178 0.67 15.14 2.64
CA GLY A 178 0.17 13.78 2.61
C GLY A 178 0.46 13.00 1.34
N LYS A 179 1.43 13.43 0.54
CA LYS A 179 1.71 12.82 -0.75
C LYS A 179 2.70 11.67 -0.62
N ARG A 180 2.25 10.48 -1.00
CA ARG A 180 3.03 9.25 -0.87
C ARG A 180 2.65 8.18 -1.87
N TRP A 181 3.55 7.24 -2.06
CA TRP A 181 3.27 5.92 -2.61
C TRP A 181 2.95 4.96 -1.48
N GLN A 182 1.94 4.12 -1.66
CA GLN A 182 1.54 3.14 -0.64
C GLN A 182 1.26 1.79 -1.29
N PHE A 183 1.90 0.74 -0.79
CA PHE A 183 1.81 -0.59 -1.38
C PHE A 183 2.36 -1.64 -0.42
N TYR A 184 2.02 -2.90 -0.69
CA TYR A 184 2.70 -4.02 -0.06
C TYR A 184 4.00 -4.35 -0.77
N ALA A 185 5.00 -4.78 -0.03
CA ALA A 185 6.31 -5.15 -0.55
C ALA A 185 6.84 -6.41 0.11
N LEU A 186 7.69 -7.10 -0.64
CA LEU A 186 8.52 -8.20 -0.17
C LEU A 186 9.96 -7.73 -0.16
N PRO A 187 10.65 -7.76 1.00
CA PRO A 187 12.09 -7.54 1.03
C PRO A 187 12.80 -8.61 0.20
N THR A 188 13.68 -8.17 -0.69
CA THR A 188 14.42 -9.06 -1.61
C THR A 188 15.90 -9.14 -1.30
N GLY A 189 16.40 -8.20 -0.52
CA GLY A 189 17.79 -8.22 -0.08
C GLY A 189 18.19 -7.00 0.72
N ILE A 190 19.21 -7.18 1.56
CA ILE A 190 19.86 -6.11 2.31
C ILE A 190 21.35 -6.17 2.01
N SER A 191 21.92 -5.03 1.68
CA SER A 191 23.37 -4.85 1.58
C SER A 191 23.84 -3.88 2.67
N GLN A 192 24.94 -4.20 3.29
CA GLN A 192 25.59 -3.33 4.30
C GLN A 192 26.97 -2.94 3.81
N ASN A 193 27.34 -1.69 4.02
CA ASN A 193 28.69 -1.19 3.79
C ASN A 193 29.20 -0.60 5.09
N ILE A 194 30.13 -1.34 5.71
CA ILE A 194 30.77 -0.96 6.97
C ILE A 194 32.15 -0.42 6.61
N VAL A 195 32.39 0.84 6.89
CA VAL A 195 33.66 1.52 6.63
C VAL A 195 34.25 1.99 7.97
N ALA A 196 35.51 1.65 8.23
CA ALA A 196 36.18 2.14 9.42
C ALA A 196 36.22 3.68 9.43
N ASN A 197 35.76 4.30 10.51
CA ASN A 197 35.66 5.75 10.71
C ASN A 197 34.59 6.50 9.88
N ASP A 198 33.61 5.79 9.32
CA ASP A 198 32.44 6.38 8.66
C ASP A 198 31.14 5.80 9.25
N VAL A 199 30.03 6.39 8.92
CA VAL A 199 28.70 5.90 9.33
C VAL A 199 28.35 4.65 8.55
N ASP A 200 27.91 3.60 9.24
CA ASP A 200 27.42 2.38 8.61
C ASP A 200 26.22 2.69 7.72
N LYS A 201 26.31 2.30 6.46
CA LYS A 201 25.26 2.48 5.46
C LYS A 201 24.63 1.14 5.12
N GLN A 202 23.31 1.15 4.98
CA GLN A 202 22.53 -0.01 4.61
C GLN A 202 21.61 0.33 3.45
N SER A 203 21.52 -0.55 2.47
CA SER A 203 20.54 -0.44 1.39
C SER A 203 19.61 -1.65 1.43
N ILE A 204 18.32 -1.38 1.44
CA ILE A 204 17.25 -2.38 1.52
C ILE A 204 16.56 -2.43 0.18
N ASN A 205 16.57 -3.59 -0.46
CA ASN A 205 15.90 -3.81 -1.73
C ASN A 205 14.57 -4.53 -1.50
N MET A 206 13.52 -4.06 -2.16
CA MET A 206 12.17 -4.59 -2.02
C MET A 206 11.47 -4.65 -3.37
N GLN A 207 10.50 -5.54 -3.48
CA GLN A 207 9.63 -5.68 -4.65
C GLN A 207 8.19 -5.48 -4.21
N ALA A 208 7.43 -4.67 -4.96
CA ALA A 208 6.01 -4.52 -4.70
C ALA A 208 5.27 -5.83 -4.96
N SER A 209 4.33 -6.13 -4.06
CA SER A 209 3.42 -7.27 -4.14
C SER A 209 1.99 -6.75 -4.23
N GLY A 210 1.40 -6.84 -5.41
CA GLY A 210 0.07 -6.30 -5.69
C GLY A 210 0.07 -4.83 -6.15
N PRO A 211 -1.09 -4.16 -6.08
CA PRO A 211 -1.27 -2.82 -6.61
C PRO A 211 -0.50 -1.76 -5.82
N VAL A 212 -0.07 -0.73 -6.54
CA VAL A 212 0.64 0.42 -6.00
C VAL A 212 -0.26 1.64 -6.10
N TYR A 213 -0.45 2.33 -4.99
CA TYR A 213 -1.32 3.48 -4.87
C TYR A 213 -0.52 4.77 -4.77
N ILE A 214 -0.97 5.80 -5.49
CA ILE A 214 -0.50 7.17 -5.34
C ILE A 214 -1.54 7.93 -4.52
N ILE A 215 -1.14 8.43 -3.37
CA ILE A 215 -1.97 9.27 -2.53
C ILE A 215 -1.45 10.70 -2.64
N THR A 216 -2.29 11.62 -3.04
CA THR A 216 -1.91 13.01 -3.35
C THR A 216 -2.39 14.03 -2.33
N SER A 217 -3.10 13.59 -1.31
CA SER A 217 -3.61 14.47 -0.23
C SER A 217 -3.78 13.72 1.08
N ASN A 218 -3.85 14.45 2.19
CA ASN A 218 -4.20 13.89 3.50
C ASN A 218 -5.67 13.46 3.61
N THR A 219 -6.51 13.93 2.70
CA THR A 219 -7.92 13.50 2.60
C THR A 219 -8.01 12.39 1.56
N PHE A 220 -8.60 11.25 1.93
CA PHE A 220 -8.68 10.01 1.14
C PHE A 220 -9.58 10.10 -0.11
N SER A 221 -9.64 11.23 -0.80
CA SER A 221 -10.62 11.42 -1.88
C SER A 221 -10.16 10.97 -3.27
N THR A 222 -8.87 10.70 -3.48
CA THR A 222 -8.37 10.30 -4.81
C THR A 222 -7.16 9.38 -4.70
N THR A 223 -7.40 8.10 -4.86
CA THR A 223 -6.34 7.10 -4.98
C THR A 223 -6.19 6.72 -6.45
N THR A 224 -5.03 6.95 -7.03
CA THR A 224 -4.72 6.47 -8.39
C THR A 224 -3.99 5.14 -8.28
N VAL A 225 -4.58 4.07 -8.82
CA VAL A 225 -3.93 2.76 -8.92
C VAL A 225 -3.01 2.77 -10.14
N ILE A 226 -1.73 2.45 -9.96
CA ILE A 226 -0.78 2.35 -11.07
C ILE A 226 -0.73 0.93 -11.64
N GLN A 227 -1.16 -0.03 -10.86
CA GLN A 227 -1.07 -1.44 -11.23
C GLN A 227 -2.39 -2.14 -10.88
N GLU A 228 -3.11 -2.56 -11.90
CA GLU A 228 -4.10 -3.64 -11.88
C GLU A 228 -3.49 -4.92 -12.44
#